data_9712d5c62962b0f2ff80677b52ba848a
#
_entry.id   9712d5c62962b0f2ff80677b52ba848a
#
_cell.length_a   1.000
_cell.length_b   1.000
_cell.length_c   1.000
_cell.angle_alpha   90.00
_cell.angle_beta   90.00
_cell.angle_gamma   90.00
#
_symmetry.space_group_name_H-M   'P 1'
#
loop_
_entity.id
_entity.type
_entity.pdbx_description
1 polymer ?
#
loop_
_entity_poly.entity_id
_entity_poly.type
_entity_poly.pdbx_seq_one_letter_code
_entity_poly.pdbx_strand_id
1 'polypeptide(L)'
;MAASFFNNKARAAAIASSSSKPKAGDNKEDSSRLQPWVEKYRPKTLDDVAAQDHTTNVLQRTLQASNVNHPAPNTWNNEITPTSSLTCSSTDPPGTGKTSTILALAKSLFGPALYRSRILELNASDERGIGIVRDKVKNFARAQLTQPTGLDAAYRAQYPCPPFKIIILDEADSMTQDAQSALRRTMETYSRITRFCLVCNYVTRIIEPLASRCSKFRFKMLDTSAAGERIGNIAEQEGLQLEDGVIDTLIRCGDGDLRRAITYLQSAARLVGATKPPAAKDADDDAEMTDVGSNSSVITVRSIEEIAGVLPDNILDSLVEAMQPKSGGSVYEAVSGVITDLVADGWSATQLVGQLYRRVVFNEAIPDIQKNKIVMLFSEMDKRLVDGSDEHLSMLDLTLRIAGVLRGN
;
A
#
# COMPACT_ATOMS: atom_id res chain seq x y z
N MET A 1 -1.43 61.62 23.32
CA MET A 1 -0.90 60.95 22.07
C MET A 1 -1.12 59.44 22.19
N ALA A 2 -2.26 59.00 21.77
CA ALA A 2 -2.55 57.56 21.63
C ALA A 2 -3.83 57.44 20.79
N ALA A 3 -3.69 57.26 19.51
CA ALA A 3 -4.79 56.82 18.63
C ALA A 3 -4.23 56.63 17.20
N SER A 4 -3.91 55.41 16.81
CA SER A 4 -3.98 54.97 15.41
C SER A 4 -3.44 53.53 15.24
N PHE A 5 -4.04 52.55 15.89
CA PHE A 5 -3.65 51.14 15.68
C PHE A 5 -4.78 50.21 15.25
N PHE A 6 -5.95 50.73 14.86
CA PHE A 6 -7.01 49.85 14.34
C PHE A 6 -7.68 50.45 13.09
N ASN A 7 -7.04 50.31 11.95
CA ASN A 7 -7.72 50.57 10.67
C ASN A 7 -7.99 49.25 9.94
N ASN A 8 -8.95 48.47 10.45
CA ASN A 8 -9.39 47.18 9.87
C ASN A 8 -10.09 47.33 8.51
N LYS A 9 -10.45 48.55 8.09
CA LYS A 9 -11.16 48.79 6.84
C LYS A 9 -10.22 48.79 5.62
N ALA A 10 -8.97 49.15 5.80
CA ALA A 10 -7.97 49.15 4.73
C ALA A 10 -7.45 47.71 4.44
N ARG A 11 -7.46 46.84 5.45
CA ARG A 11 -7.03 45.45 5.30
C ARG A 11 -8.09 44.55 4.61
N ALA A 12 -9.36 44.89 4.78
CA ALA A 12 -10.46 44.22 4.10
C ALA A 12 -10.52 44.57 2.60
N ALA A 13 -10.14 45.77 2.22
CA ALA A 13 -10.09 46.20 0.81
C ALA A 13 -8.90 45.61 0.04
N ALA A 14 -7.76 45.33 0.71
CA ALA A 14 -6.59 44.69 0.10
C ALA A 14 -6.81 43.18 -0.12
N ILE A 15 -7.64 42.50 0.66
CA ILE A 15 -8.00 41.11 0.50
C ILE A 15 -9.04 40.90 -0.61
N ALA A 16 -9.86 41.90 -0.91
CA ALA A 16 -10.90 41.84 -1.94
C ALA A 16 -10.36 42.06 -3.37
N SER A 17 -9.14 42.59 -3.56
CA SER A 17 -8.55 42.87 -4.87
C SER A 17 -7.64 41.75 -5.40
N SER A 18 -7.39 40.65 -4.67
CA SER A 18 -6.55 39.53 -5.08
C SER A 18 -7.33 38.27 -5.47
N SER A 19 -8.66 38.29 -5.57
CA SER A 19 -9.45 37.19 -6.08
C SER A 19 -9.72 37.32 -7.59
N SER A 20 -8.68 37.32 -8.41
CA SER A 20 -8.80 36.96 -9.81
C SER A 20 -9.03 35.45 -9.88
N LYS A 21 -10.24 35.04 -10.29
CA LYS A 21 -10.60 33.65 -10.57
C LYS A 21 -9.56 33.03 -11.52
N PRO A 22 -8.87 31.93 -11.17
CA PRO A 22 -8.05 31.21 -12.12
C PRO A 22 -8.96 30.60 -13.19
N LYS A 23 -8.59 30.77 -14.45
CA LYS A 23 -9.23 30.13 -15.62
C LYS A 23 -9.17 28.61 -15.42
N ALA A 24 -10.32 27.95 -15.44
CA ALA A 24 -10.52 26.53 -15.15
C ALA A 24 -10.03 25.57 -16.27
N GLY A 25 -8.94 25.89 -16.96
CA GLY A 25 -8.37 25.09 -18.05
C GLY A 25 -7.02 24.44 -17.73
N ASP A 26 -6.10 25.18 -17.12
CA ASP A 26 -4.69 24.73 -16.98
C ASP A 26 -4.36 24.01 -15.67
N ASN A 27 -5.22 24.04 -14.67
CA ASN A 27 -4.94 23.47 -13.33
C ASN A 27 -5.14 21.96 -13.20
N LYS A 28 -5.68 21.25 -14.21
CA LYS A 28 -5.89 19.79 -14.12
C LYS A 28 -4.67 19.00 -14.54
N GLU A 29 -3.87 19.50 -15.47
CA GLU A 29 -2.65 18.81 -15.93
C GLU A 29 -1.52 18.96 -14.92
N ASP A 30 -1.34 20.14 -14.31
CA ASP A 30 -0.32 20.35 -13.29
C ASP A 30 -0.60 19.59 -11.99
N SER A 31 -1.88 19.47 -11.57
CA SER A 31 -2.23 18.68 -10.39
C SER A 31 -2.03 17.18 -10.59
N SER A 32 -2.14 16.67 -11.83
CA SER A 32 -1.92 15.26 -12.12
C SER A 32 -0.44 14.89 -12.17
N ARG A 33 0.46 15.83 -12.49
CA ARG A 33 1.91 15.64 -12.49
C ARG A 33 2.52 15.55 -11.09
N LEU A 34 1.88 16.19 -10.12
CA LEU A 34 2.31 16.20 -8.71
C LEU A 34 1.80 15.01 -7.90
N GLN A 35 0.81 14.27 -8.44
CA GLN A 35 0.29 13.10 -7.71
C GLN A 35 1.30 11.94 -7.69
N PRO A 36 1.45 11.25 -6.54
CA PRO A 36 2.20 10.00 -6.48
C PRO A 36 1.66 8.98 -7.50
N TRP A 37 2.54 8.25 -8.17
CA TRP A 37 2.12 7.26 -9.17
C TRP A 37 1.22 6.17 -8.60
N VAL A 38 1.42 5.81 -7.34
CA VAL A 38 0.55 4.88 -6.60
C VAL A 38 -0.92 5.32 -6.65
N GLU A 39 -1.20 6.62 -6.51
CA GLU A 39 -2.57 7.15 -6.58
C GLU A 39 -3.00 7.47 -8.02
N LYS A 40 -2.10 7.94 -8.89
CA LYS A 40 -2.38 8.22 -10.31
C LYS A 40 -2.83 6.96 -11.03
N TYR A 41 -2.15 5.83 -10.79
CA TYR A 41 -2.40 4.53 -11.41
C TYR A 41 -3.25 3.59 -10.55
N ARG A 42 -3.96 4.12 -9.55
CA ARG A 42 -4.91 3.33 -8.77
C ARG A 42 -6.01 2.78 -9.68
N PRO A 43 -6.31 1.46 -9.65
CA PRO A 43 -7.34 0.84 -10.49
C PRO A 43 -8.66 1.58 -10.39
N LYS A 44 -9.23 1.95 -11.53
CA LYS A 44 -10.51 2.67 -11.62
C LYS A 44 -11.64 1.77 -12.09
N THR A 45 -11.33 0.75 -12.86
CA THR A 45 -12.27 -0.25 -13.38
C THR A 45 -11.95 -1.61 -12.78
N LEU A 46 -12.85 -2.57 -12.89
CA LEU A 46 -12.63 -3.94 -12.42
C LEU A 46 -11.60 -4.66 -13.28
N ASP A 47 -11.54 -4.32 -14.57
CA ASP A 47 -10.59 -4.90 -15.52
C ASP A 47 -9.14 -4.46 -15.25
N ASP A 48 -8.97 -3.31 -14.60
CA ASP A 48 -7.64 -2.84 -14.15
C ASP A 48 -7.10 -3.59 -12.93
N VAL A 49 -7.93 -4.39 -12.27
CA VAL A 49 -7.53 -5.13 -11.06
C VAL A 49 -6.88 -6.44 -11.47
N ALA A 50 -5.56 -6.49 -11.36
CA ALA A 50 -4.78 -7.68 -11.71
C ALA A 50 -5.06 -8.86 -10.75
N ALA A 51 -5.15 -10.06 -11.30
CA ALA A 51 -5.05 -11.35 -10.60
C ALA A 51 -6.11 -11.69 -9.52
N GLN A 52 -7.25 -10.99 -9.46
CA GLN A 52 -8.30 -11.25 -8.46
C GLN A 52 -9.65 -11.68 -9.08
N ASP A 53 -9.65 -12.28 -10.27
CA ASP A 53 -10.87 -12.58 -11.07
C ASP A 53 -11.90 -13.40 -10.32
N HIS A 54 -11.46 -14.42 -9.58
CA HIS A 54 -12.39 -15.24 -8.80
C HIS A 54 -13.08 -14.41 -7.70
N THR A 55 -12.32 -13.62 -6.95
CA THR A 55 -12.85 -12.82 -5.83
C THR A 55 -13.73 -11.69 -6.34
N THR A 56 -13.35 -11.03 -7.44
CA THR A 56 -14.14 -9.96 -8.07
C THR A 56 -15.44 -10.50 -8.64
N ASN A 57 -15.42 -11.65 -9.32
CA ASN A 57 -16.63 -12.30 -9.87
C ASN A 57 -17.61 -12.71 -8.75
N VAL A 58 -17.10 -13.29 -7.66
CA VAL A 58 -17.96 -13.68 -6.53
C VAL A 58 -18.52 -12.44 -5.82
N LEU A 59 -17.70 -11.39 -5.60
CA LEU A 59 -18.16 -10.11 -5.05
C LEU A 59 -19.24 -9.46 -5.91
N GLN A 60 -19.03 -9.42 -7.23
CA GLN A 60 -19.99 -8.86 -8.17
C GLN A 60 -21.31 -9.63 -8.15
N ARG A 61 -21.27 -10.96 -8.18
CA ARG A 61 -22.45 -11.82 -8.07
C ARG A 61 -23.18 -11.61 -6.74
N THR A 62 -22.45 -11.55 -5.62
CA THR A 62 -23.05 -11.35 -4.30
C THR A 62 -23.77 -10.02 -4.19
N LEU A 63 -23.23 -8.95 -4.76
CA LEU A 63 -23.85 -7.63 -4.78
C LEU A 63 -24.99 -7.53 -5.79
N GLN A 64 -24.91 -8.22 -6.92
CA GLN A 64 -25.96 -8.26 -7.93
C GLN A 64 -27.15 -9.16 -7.50
N ALA A 65 -26.90 -10.28 -6.84
CA ALA A 65 -27.93 -11.20 -6.36
C ALA A 65 -28.91 -10.54 -5.37
N SER A 66 -28.48 -9.52 -4.63
CA SER A 66 -29.36 -8.73 -3.77
C SER A 66 -30.32 -7.80 -4.54
N ASN A 67 -30.23 -7.71 -5.85
CA ASN A 67 -31.12 -6.92 -6.71
C ASN A 67 -32.27 -7.70 -7.31
N VAL A 68 -32.28 -9.03 -7.20
CA VAL A 68 -33.37 -9.85 -7.74
C VAL A 68 -34.51 -9.85 -6.75
N ASN A 69 -35.51 -8.99 -7.00
CA ASN A 69 -36.86 -9.13 -6.42
C ASN A 69 -37.46 -10.43 -6.94
N HIS A 70 -37.16 -11.56 -6.34
CA HIS A 70 -37.97 -12.75 -6.51
C HIS A 70 -39.27 -12.57 -5.69
N PRO A 71 -40.44 -12.63 -6.32
CA PRO A 71 -41.69 -12.89 -5.58
C PRO A 71 -41.53 -14.29 -4.97
N ALA A 72 -41.51 -14.38 -3.67
CA ALA A 72 -41.36 -15.61 -2.94
C ALA A 72 -42.48 -16.61 -3.31
N PRO A 73 -42.12 -17.86 -3.62
CA PRO A 73 -42.91 -18.99 -3.17
C PRO A 73 -42.20 -19.65 -1.99
N ASN A 74 -42.99 -19.92 -0.98
CA ASN A 74 -42.68 -20.64 0.24
C ASN A 74 -41.88 -21.92 0.02
N THR A 75 -40.55 -21.85 0.18
CA THR A 75 -39.73 -23.02 0.46
C THR A 75 -38.56 -22.60 1.34
N TRP A 76 -38.61 -23.10 2.54
CA TRP A 76 -37.57 -23.00 3.55
C TRP A 76 -36.33 -23.78 3.09
N ASN A 77 -35.41 -23.10 2.48
CA ASN A 77 -34.05 -23.60 2.33
C ASN A 77 -33.10 -22.49 2.74
N ASN A 78 -32.19 -22.86 3.65
CA ASN A 78 -31.10 -22.06 4.23
C ASN A 78 -30.14 -21.53 3.16
N GLU A 79 -30.56 -20.58 2.34
CA GLU A 79 -29.70 -19.90 1.38
C GLU A 79 -29.56 -18.44 1.79
N ILE A 80 -28.35 -18.09 2.15
CA ILE A 80 -27.71 -16.77 2.25
C ILE A 80 -28.73 -15.62 2.23
N THR A 81 -29.22 -15.25 3.41
CA THR A 81 -30.06 -14.07 3.58
C THR A 81 -29.33 -12.82 3.04
N PRO A 82 -30.02 -11.90 2.32
CA PRO A 82 -29.43 -10.71 1.70
C PRO A 82 -28.92 -9.65 2.69
N THR A 83 -28.67 -10.03 3.92
CA THR A 83 -28.16 -9.20 5.04
C THR A 83 -26.65 -9.27 5.20
N SER A 84 -25.93 -9.97 4.32
CA SER A 84 -24.50 -10.16 4.50
C SER A 84 -23.73 -8.86 4.22
N SER A 85 -23.16 -8.30 5.27
CA SER A 85 -22.07 -7.34 5.18
C SER A 85 -20.84 -8.05 4.61
N LEU A 86 -20.09 -7.36 3.78
CA LEU A 86 -18.91 -7.92 3.15
C LEU A 86 -17.68 -7.59 4.02
N THR A 87 -16.94 -8.59 4.46
CA THR A 87 -15.62 -8.36 5.05
C THR A 87 -14.58 -8.88 4.09
N CYS A 88 -13.81 -7.98 3.50
CA CYS A 88 -12.64 -8.33 2.74
C CYS A 88 -11.47 -8.43 3.72
N SER A 89 -11.15 -9.63 4.12
CA SER A 89 -10.00 -9.89 4.98
C SER A 89 -8.89 -10.51 4.16
N SER A 90 -7.70 -10.04 4.35
CA SER A 90 -6.52 -10.67 3.80
C SER A 90 -5.48 -10.75 4.90
N THR A 91 -4.88 -11.91 5.03
CA THR A 91 -3.69 -12.18 5.83
C THR A 91 -2.43 -11.77 5.08
N ASP A 92 -2.60 -11.18 3.89
CA ASP A 92 -1.55 -10.93 2.93
C ASP A 92 -0.97 -9.52 3.06
N PRO A 93 0.25 -9.28 2.57
CA PRO A 93 0.94 -8.00 2.67
C PRO A 93 0.09 -6.86 2.10
N PRO A 94 0.36 -5.61 2.52
CA PRO A 94 -0.25 -4.42 1.94
C PRO A 94 0.01 -4.38 0.42
N GLY A 95 -0.82 -3.64 -0.34
CA GLY A 95 -0.58 -3.46 -1.78
C GLY A 95 -1.28 -4.44 -2.71
N THR A 96 -2.05 -5.43 -2.21
CA THR A 96 -2.79 -6.42 -3.03
C THR A 96 -4.05 -5.89 -3.70
N GLY A 97 -4.33 -4.59 -3.62
CA GLY A 97 -5.45 -3.95 -4.30
C GLY A 97 -6.82 -4.06 -3.62
N LYS A 98 -6.90 -4.48 -2.34
CA LYS A 98 -8.16 -4.66 -1.57
C LYS A 98 -9.13 -3.48 -1.68
N THR A 99 -8.69 -2.32 -1.23
CA THR A 99 -9.51 -1.09 -1.24
C THR A 99 -9.85 -0.65 -2.66
N SER A 100 -8.88 -0.74 -3.57
CA SER A 100 -9.07 -0.36 -4.97
C SER A 100 -10.12 -1.21 -5.68
N THR A 101 -10.12 -2.52 -5.43
CA THR A 101 -11.13 -3.45 -6.00
C THR A 101 -12.54 -3.10 -5.54
N ILE A 102 -12.71 -2.85 -4.24
CA ILE A 102 -14.03 -2.49 -3.68
C ILE A 102 -14.50 -1.14 -4.21
N LEU A 103 -13.61 -0.16 -4.32
CA LEU A 103 -13.93 1.14 -4.89
C LEU A 103 -14.27 1.05 -6.38
N ALA A 104 -13.54 0.25 -7.16
CA ALA A 104 -13.83 0.00 -8.56
C ALA A 104 -15.20 -0.68 -8.71
N LEU A 105 -15.49 -1.70 -7.90
CA LEU A 105 -16.78 -2.37 -7.88
C LEU A 105 -17.91 -1.42 -7.48
N ALA A 106 -17.71 -0.58 -6.48
CA ALA A 106 -18.69 0.41 -6.05
C ALA A 106 -18.98 1.45 -7.16
N LYS A 107 -17.94 1.86 -7.91
CA LYS A 107 -18.09 2.75 -9.08
C LYS A 107 -18.85 2.07 -10.22
N SER A 108 -18.59 0.80 -10.49
CA SER A 108 -19.31 0.05 -11.54
C SER A 108 -20.79 -0.15 -11.22
N LEU A 109 -21.14 -0.24 -9.92
CA LEU A 109 -22.54 -0.39 -9.49
C LEU A 109 -23.35 0.91 -9.54
N PHE A 110 -22.78 2.02 -9.11
CA PHE A 110 -23.51 3.27 -8.92
C PHE A 110 -23.19 4.34 -9.98
N GLY A 111 -22.12 4.19 -10.73
CA GLY A 111 -21.63 5.18 -11.68
C GLY A 111 -21.20 6.51 -11.00
N PRO A 112 -20.69 7.48 -11.78
CA PRO A 112 -20.11 8.70 -11.23
C PRO A 112 -21.14 9.63 -10.58
N ALA A 113 -22.39 9.66 -11.06
CA ALA A 113 -23.43 10.56 -10.56
C ALA A 113 -23.92 10.17 -9.16
N LEU A 114 -24.10 8.87 -8.90
CA LEU A 114 -24.62 8.37 -7.62
C LEU A 114 -23.52 8.04 -6.61
N TYR A 115 -22.26 7.96 -7.02
CA TYR A 115 -21.14 7.55 -6.20
C TYR A 115 -21.10 8.30 -4.86
N ARG A 116 -21.07 9.63 -4.89
CA ARG A 116 -20.96 10.48 -3.69
C ARG A 116 -22.14 10.37 -2.72
N SER A 117 -23.34 10.06 -3.23
CA SER A 117 -24.55 9.95 -2.41
C SER A 117 -24.78 8.55 -1.85
N ARG A 118 -24.21 7.53 -2.47
CA ARG A 118 -24.43 6.11 -2.15
C ARG A 118 -23.28 5.43 -1.46
N ILE A 119 -22.08 5.99 -1.55
CA ILE A 119 -20.87 5.40 -1.02
C ILE A 119 -20.27 6.35 0.01
N LEU A 120 -19.97 5.81 1.18
CA LEU A 120 -19.20 6.47 2.23
C LEU A 120 -17.91 5.68 2.42
N GLU A 121 -16.79 6.31 2.13
CA GLU A 121 -15.45 5.76 2.37
C GLU A 121 -14.86 6.44 3.60
N LEU A 122 -14.41 5.65 4.57
CA LEU A 122 -13.78 6.10 5.79
C LEU A 122 -12.53 5.24 6.04
N ASN A 123 -11.44 5.91 6.39
CA ASN A 123 -10.27 5.24 6.91
C ASN A 123 -10.36 5.19 8.45
N ALA A 124 -10.41 3.98 9.01
CA ALA A 124 -10.56 3.81 10.46
C ALA A 124 -9.29 4.19 11.24
N SER A 125 -8.14 4.29 10.58
CA SER A 125 -6.89 4.75 11.21
C SER A 125 -6.86 6.26 11.42
N ASP A 126 -7.42 7.03 10.48
CA ASP A 126 -7.42 8.49 10.53
C ASP A 126 -8.46 9.02 11.53
N GLU A 127 -9.59 8.32 11.60
CA GLU A 127 -10.72 8.69 12.45
C GLU A 127 -10.77 7.85 13.73
N ARG A 128 -9.71 7.90 14.55
CA ARG A 128 -9.60 7.10 15.79
C ARG A 128 -10.65 7.45 16.86
N GLY A 129 -11.31 8.59 16.74
CA GLY A 129 -12.36 9.01 17.65
C GLY A 129 -13.61 8.14 17.52
N ILE A 130 -13.94 7.39 18.57
CA ILE A 130 -15.14 6.53 18.64
C ILE A 130 -16.42 7.30 18.27
N GLY A 131 -16.52 8.59 18.66
CA GLY A 131 -17.65 9.45 18.36
C GLY A 131 -17.80 9.75 16.88
N ILE A 132 -16.71 10.11 16.22
CA ILE A 132 -16.72 10.55 14.81
C ILE A 132 -17.15 9.42 13.87
N VAL A 133 -16.56 8.24 14.04
CA VAL A 133 -16.93 7.05 13.26
C VAL A 133 -18.39 6.69 13.53
N ARG A 134 -18.81 6.69 14.79
CA ARG A 134 -20.17 6.38 15.21
C ARG A 134 -21.18 7.34 14.61
N ASP A 135 -20.91 8.63 14.65
CA ASP A 135 -21.84 9.66 14.19
C ASP A 135 -21.86 9.75 12.66
N LYS A 136 -20.73 9.77 11.97
CA LYS A 136 -20.67 9.79 10.51
C LYS A 136 -21.32 8.54 9.90
N VAL A 137 -20.96 7.35 10.39
CA VAL A 137 -21.51 6.08 9.92
C VAL A 137 -23.01 6.02 10.20
N LYS A 138 -23.45 6.39 11.40
CA LYS A 138 -24.86 6.37 11.78
C LYS A 138 -25.70 7.37 10.99
N ASN A 139 -25.21 8.60 10.80
CA ASN A 139 -25.92 9.62 10.05
C ASN A 139 -26.05 9.24 8.58
N PHE A 140 -24.98 8.71 7.97
CA PHE A 140 -25.04 8.22 6.59
C PHE A 140 -25.98 7.01 6.47
N ALA A 141 -25.92 6.04 7.37
CA ALA A 141 -26.78 4.87 7.37
C ALA A 141 -28.25 5.25 7.54
N ARG A 142 -28.57 6.24 8.42
CA ARG A 142 -29.92 6.75 8.68
C ARG A 142 -30.52 7.55 7.52
N ALA A 143 -29.69 8.27 6.75
CA ALA A 143 -30.17 9.12 5.67
C ALA A 143 -30.97 8.30 4.65
N GLN A 144 -32.16 8.80 4.26
CA GLN A 144 -33.02 8.11 3.31
C GLN A 144 -32.36 7.99 1.91
N LEU A 145 -32.78 6.95 1.20
CA LEU A 145 -32.35 6.74 -0.18
C LEU A 145 -33.10 7.71 -1.08
N THR A 146 -32.52 8.86 -1.37
CA THR A 146 -33.07 9.76 -2.38
C THR A 146 -32.84 9.13 -3.75
N GLN A 147 -33.93 8.77 -4.45
CA GLN A 147 -33.84 8.47 -5.87
C GLN A 147 -33.81 9.82 -6.60
N PRO A 148 -32.72 10.16 -7.30
CA PRO A 148 -32.74 11.39 -8.09
C PRO A 148 -33.78 11.24 -9.16
N THR A 149 -34.80 12.11 -9.07
CA THR A 149 -35.80 12.33 -10.13
C THR A 149 -35.07 12.95 -11.32
N GLY A 150 -34.75 12.17 -12.34
CA GLY A 150 -34.03 12.67 -13.52
C GLY A 150 -32.84 11.79 -13.98
N LEU A 151 -32.65 10.61 -13.40
CA LEU A 151 -31.72 9.64 -14.00
C LEU A 151 -32.39 9.05 -15.25
N ASP A 152 -31.77 9.31 -16.41
CA ASP A 152 -32.18 8.79 -17.69
C ASP A 152 -32.25 7.26 -17.69
N ALA A 153 -33.19 6.70 -18.43
CA ALA A 153 -33.30 5.25 -18.58
C ALA A 153 -32.00 4.63 -19.12
N ALA A 154 -31.24 5.38 -19.91
CA ALA A 154 -29.93 5.01 -20.41
C ALA A 154 -28.90 4.82 -19.27
N TYR A 155 -28.92 5.68 -18.24
CA TYR A 155 -28.02 5.54 -17.08
C TYR A 155 -28.30 4.25 -16.29
N ARG A 156 -29.57 3.89 -16.10
CA ARG A 156 -29.99 2.65 -15.44
C ARG A 156 -29.67 1.40 -16.24
N ALA A 157 -29.64 1.51 -17.56
CA ALA A 157 -29.21 0.42 -18.44
C ALA A 157 -27.69 0.16 -18.34
N GLN A 158 -26.90 1.23 -18.11
CA GLN A 158 -25.46 1.15 -18.00
C GLN A 158 -25.00 0.74 -16.57
N TYR A 159 -25.68 1.25 -15.52
CA TYR A 159 -25.34 0.99 -14.12
C TYR A 159 -26.49 0.32 -13.37
N PRO A 160 -26.26 -0.80 -12.65
CA PRO A 160 -27.31 -1.54 -11.93
C PRO A 160 -28.06 -0.72 -10.88
N CYS A 161 -27.42 0.30 -10.30
CA CYS A 161 -27.97 1.24 -9.31
C CYS A 161 -28.83 0.58 -8.21
N PRO A 162 -28.29 -0.36 -7.42
CA PRO A 162 -29.07 -1.08 -6.43
C PRO A 162 -29.68 -0.17 -5.36
N PRO A 163 -30.83 -0.56 -4.74
CA PRO A 163 -31.56 0.25 -3.75
C PRO A 163 -30.92 0.18 -2.35
N PHE A 164 -29.62 0.25 -2.24
CA PHE A 164 -28.89 0.29 -0.97
C PHE A 164 -27.71 1.25 -1.05
N LYS A 165 -27.09 1.53 0.09
CA LYS A 165 -25.85 2.29 0.24
C LYS A 165 -24.71 1.35 0.62
N ILE A 166 -23.50 1.77 0.35
CA ILE A 166 -22.28 1.05 0.75
C ILE A 166 -21.45 1.95 1.66
N ILE A 167 -21.07 1.43 2.81
CA ILE A 167 -20.09 2.04 3.71
C ILE A 167 -18.83 1.18 3.64
N ILE A 168 -17.74 1.78 3.22
CA ILE A 168 -16.43 1.15 3.10
C ILE A 168 -15.60 1.66 4.28
N LEU A 169 -15.17 0.75 5.14
CA LEU A 169 -14.27 1.04 6.25
C LEU A 169 -12.92 0.39 5.94
N ASP A 170 -11.96 1.22 5.58
CA ASP A 170 -10.58 0.78 5.35
C ASP A 170 -9.81 0.72 6.68
N GLU A 171 -8.83 -0.18 6.78
CA GLU A 171 -8.06 -0.45 8.00
C GLU A 171 -8.94 -0.70 9.24
N ALA A 172 -10.03 -1.45 9.07
CA ALA A 172 -10.99 -1.72 10.14
C ALA A 172 -10.38 -2.41 11.38
N ASP A 173 -9.24 -3.05 11.23
CA ASP A 173 -8.44 -3.67 12.30
C ASP A 173 -7.75 -2.64 13.22
N SER A 174 -7.68 -1.37 12.84
CA SER A 174 -7.21 -0.27 13.69
C SER A 174 -8.25 0.25 14.68
N MET A 175 -9.53 -0.12 14.49
CA MET A 175 -10.64 0.29 15.36
C MET A 175 -10.54 -0.33 16.74
N THR A 176 -10.89 0.45 17.77
CA THR A 176 -11.05 -0.07 19.15
C THR A 176 -12.21 -1.06 19.25
N GLN A 177 -12.18 -1.96 20.24
CA GLN A 177 -13.26 -2.93 20.47
C GLN A 177 -14.62 -2.27 20.72
N ASP A 178 -14.64 -1.13 21.41
CA ASP A 178 -15.86 -0.36 21.67
C ASP A 178 -16.43 0.25 20.39
N ALA A 179 -15.58 0.75 19.49
CA ALA A 179 -16.01 1.26 18.20
C ALA A 179 -16.57 0.13 17.32
N GLN A 180 -15.94 -1.03 17.30
CA GLN A 180 -16.45 -2.21 16.61
C GLN A 180 -17.80 -2.69 17.19
N SER A 181 -17.97 -2.66 18.52
CA SER A 181 -19.23 -3.01 19.18
C SER A 181 -20.37 -2.03 18.84
N ALA A 182 -20.05 -0.73 18.73
CA ALA A 182 -21.00 0.29 18.30
C ALA A 182 -21.36 0.12 16.80
N LEU A 183 -20.38 -0.22 15.96
CA LEU A 183 -20.58 -0.52 14.54
C LEU A 183 -21.53 -1.71 14.36
N ARG A 184 -21.35 -2.78 15.14
CA ARG A 184 -22.23 -3.95 15.13
C ARG A 184 -23.70 -3.55 15.29
N ARG A 185 -24.01 -2.70 16.28
CA ARG A 185 -25.40 -2.23 16.51
C ARG A 185 -25.94 -1.44 15.32
N THR A 186 -25.09 -0.62 14.69
CA THR A 186 -25.45 0.14 13.50
C THR A 186 -25.72 -0.79 12.31
N MET A 187 -24.91 -1.82 12.13
CA MET A 187 -25.09 -2.83 11.08
C MET A 187 -26.43 -3.57 11.25
N GLU A 188 -26.76 -4.00 12.47
CA GLU A 188 -28.03 -4.68 12.78
C GLU A 188 -29.25 -3.78 12.49
N THR A 189 -29.16 -2.50 12.86
CA THR A 189 -30.28 -1.55 12.70
C THR A 189 -30.56 -1.19 11.24
N TYR A 190 -29.51 -1.01 10.44
CA TYR A 190 -29.62 -0.46 9.07
C TYR A 190 -29.31 -1.48 7.97
N SER A 191 -29.27 -2.78 8.30
CA SER A 191 -28.94 -3.87 7.37
C SER A 191 -29.77 -3.90 6.08
N ARG A 192 -31.00 -3.41 6.11
CA ARG A 192 -31.90 -3.41 4.95
C ARG A 192 -31.51 -2.41 3.86
N ILE A 193 -30.98 -1.25 4.25
CA ILE A 193 -30.69 -0.13 3.33
C ILE A 193 -29.21 0.18 3.19
N THR A 194 -28.35 -0.43 4.02
CA THR A 194 -26.91 -0.16 4.02
C THR A 194 -26.15 -1.47 4.06
N ARG A 195 -25.14 -1.59 3.20
CA ARG A 195 -24.16 -2.68 3.22
C ARG A 195 -22.84 -2.15 3.76
N PHE A 196 -22.18 -2.94 4.56
CA PHE A 196 -20.90 -2.60 5.15
C PHE A 196 -19.82 -3.44 4.49
N CYS A 197 -18.74 -2.79 4.10
CA CYS A 197 -17.55 -3.41 3.56
C CYS A 197 -16.38 -3.07 4.48
N LEU A 198 -15.87 -4.08 5.19
CA LEU A 198 -14.74 -3.94 6.09
C LEU A 198 -13.49 -4.43 5.38
N VAL A 199 -12.50 -3.57 5.23
CA VAL A 199 -11.18 -3.92 4.71
C VAL A 199 -10.21 -3.98 5.89
N CYS A 200 -9.55 -5.10 6.06
CA CYS A 200 -8.58 -5.30 7.14
C CYS A 200 -7.40 -6.14 6.68
N ASN A 201 -6.26 -5.96 7.33
CA ASN A 201 -5.08 -6.79 7.14
C ASN A 201 -5.08 -7.99 8.12
N TYR A 202 -5.58 -7.77 9.34
CA TYR A 202 -5.61 -8.78 10.39
C TYR A 202 -7.04 -9.08 10.86
N VAL A 203 -7.60 -10.19 10.37
CA VAL A 203 -8.97 -10.61 10.75
C VAL A 203 -9.10 -10.87 12.25
N THR A 204 -8.02 -11.34 12.88
CA THR A 204 -7.96 -11.64 14.30
C THR A 204 -8.22 -10.44 15.21
N ARG A 205 -8.03 -9.22 14.70
CA ARG A 205 -8.34 -7.97 15.41
C ARG A 205 -9.80 -7.56 15.33
N ILE A 206 -10.58 -8.19 14.43
CA ILE A 206 -12.02 -7.94 14.31
C ILE A 206 -12.75 -8.82 15.31
N ILE A 207 -13.65 -8.24 16.12
CA ILE A 207 -14.43 -8.98 17.11
C ILE A 207 -15.33 -10.02 16.44
N GLU A 208 -15.43 -11.21 17.03
CA GLU A 208 -16.20 -12.33 16.47
C GLU A 208 -17.67 -11.99 16.18
N PRO A 209 -18.41 -11.23 17.03
CA PRO A 209 -19.79 -10.85 16.73
C PRO A 209 -19.95 -9.99 15.47
N LEU A 210 -18.89 -9.34 15.03
CA LEU A 210 -18.86 -8.55 13.80
C LEU A 210 -18.46 -9.43 12.62
N ALA A 211 -17.42 -10.24 12.80
CA ALA A 211 -16.92 -11.16 11.79
C ALA A 211 -17.93 -12.23 11.37
N SER A 212 -18.76 -12.73 12.32
CA SER A 212 -19.79 -13.73 12.05
C SER A 212 -20.96 -13.22 11.19
N ARG A 213 -21.14 -11.90 11.12
CA ARG A 213 -22.18 -11.26 10.29
C ARG A 213 -21.70 -10.88 8.90
N CYS A 214 -20.45 -11.15 8.58
CA CYS A 214 -19.82 -10.73 7.36
C CYS A 214 -19.38 -11.94 6.52
N SER A 215 -19.58 -11.86 5.21
CA SER A 215 -18.98 -12.81 4.27
C SER A 215 -17.49 -12.48 4.12
N LYS A 216 -16.62 -13.45 4.34
CA LYS A 216 -15.17 -13.28 4.33
C LYS A 216 -14.62 -13.56 2.93
N PHE A 217 -13.94 -12.59 2.35
CA PHE A 217 -13.25 -12.71 1.07
C PHE A 217 -11.75 -12.55 1.28
N ARG A 218 -10.97 -13.50 0.76
CA ARG A 218 -9.51 -13.44 0.83
C ARG A 218 -8.95 -12.94 -0.49
N PHE A 219 -8.06 -11.98 -0.39
CA PHE A 219 -7.25 -11.53 -1.52
C PHE A 219 -5.93 -12.29 -1.49
N LYS A 220 -5.52 -12.81 -2.63
CA LYS A 220 -4.23 -13.48 -2.77
C LYS A 220 -3.14 -12.45 -3.08
N MET A 221 -1.90 -12.81 -2.81
CA MET A 221 -0.76 -12.06 -3.33
C MET A 221 -0.87 -11.99 -4.85
N LEU A 222 -0.38 -10.91 -5.42
CA LEU A 222 -0.33 -10.75 -6.87
C LEU A 222 0.70 -11.73 -7.44
N ASP A 223 0.33 -12.41 -8.52
CA ASP A 223 1.27 -13.22 -9.27
C ASP A 223 2.36 -12.31 -9.86
N THR A 224 3.59 -12.80 -9.90
CA THR A 224 4.74 -12.04 -10.41
C THR A 224 4.54 -11.56 -11.84
N SER A 225 3.90 -12.37 -12.69
CA SER A 225 3.56 -12.02 -14.07
C SER A 225 2.58 -10.84 -14.15
N ALA A 226 1.49 -10.89 -13.39
CA ALA A 226 0.49 -9.82 -13.38
C ALA A 226 1.03 -8.51 -12.77
N ALA A 227 1.90 -8.62 -11.76
CA ALA A 227 2.60 -7.47 -11.20
C ALA A 227 3.57 -6.86 -12.23
N GLY A 228 4.31 -7.70 -12.96
CA GLY A 228 5.22 -7.29 -14.03
C GLY A 228 4.52 -6.56 -15.17
N GLU A 229 3.40 -7.11 -15.66
CA GLU A 229 2.58 -6.45 -16.68
C GLU A 229 2.08 -5.08 -16.22
N ARG A 230 1.65 -4.97 -14.95
CA ARG A 230 1.18 -3.69 -14.42
C ARG A 230 2.29 -2.65 -14.32
N ILE A 231 3.48 -3.02 -13.86
CA ILE A 231 4.65 -2.15 -13.79
C ILE A 231 5.09 -1.76 -15.20
N GLY A 232 5.12 -2.68 -16.16
CA GLY A 232 5.43 -2.43 -17.56
C GLY A 232 4.47 -1.41 -18.19
N ASN A 233 3.17 -1.59 -18.00
CA ASN A 233 2.15 -0.64 -18.48
C ASN A 233 2.33 0.78 -17.89
N ILE A 234 2.73 0.88 -16.61
CA ILE A 234 3.02 2.18 -15.98
C ILE A 234 4.28 2.80 -16.59
N ALA A 235 5.32 2.00 -16.81
CA ALA A 235 6.55 2.48 -17.42
C ALA A 235 6.34 2.99 -18.86
N GLU A 236 5.54 2.28 -19.66
CA GLU A 236 5.16 2.70 -21.01
C GLU A 236 4.36 4.01 -21.00
N GLN A 237 3.39 4.14 -20.10
CA GLN A 237 2.57 5.37 -19.98
C GLN A 237 3.37 6.59 -19.53
N GLU A 238 4.42 6.40 -18.74
CA GLU A 238 5.35 7.47 -18.33
C GLU A 238 6.52 7.65 -19.31
N GLY A 239 6.62 6.80 -20.35
CA GLY A 239 7.66 6.88 -21.38
C GLY A 239 9.06 6.53 -20.86
N LEU A 240 9.16 5.62 -19.89
CA LEU A 240 10.42 5.20 -19.30
C LEU A 240 11.10 4.12 -20.14
N GLN A 241 12.42 4.19 -20.23
CA GLN A 241 13.25 3.12 -20.78
C GLN A 241 13.80 2.29 -19.63
N LEU A 242 13.44 1.02 -19.60
CA LEU A 242 13.88 0.05 -18.60
C LEU A 242 14.91 -0.88 -19.22
N GLU A 243 15.95 -1.20 -18.46
CA GLU A 243 16.90 -2.27 -18.79
C GLU A 243 16.23 -3.64 -18.54
N ASP A 244 16.70 -4.66 -19.26
CA ASP A 244 16.22 -6.04 -19.04
C ASP A 244 16.51 -6.48 -17.60
N GLY A 245 15.48 -7.08 -16.92
CA GLY A 245 15.57 -7.52 -15.53
C GLY A 245 15.17 -6.49 -14.48
N VAL A 246 14.95 -5.22 -14.83
CA VAL A 246 14.50 -4.17 -13.89
C VAL A 246 13.15 -4.49 -13.27
N ILE A 247 12.20 -5.02 -14.06
CA ILE A 247 10.86 -5.37 -13.58
C ILE A 247 10.93 -6.48 -12.53
N ASP A 248 11.73 -7.51 -12.78
CA ASP A 248 11.91 -8.62 -11.84
C ASP A 248 12.59 -8.16 -10.55
N THR A 249 13.56 -7.25 -10.67
CA THR A 249 14.22 -6.65 -9.50
C THR A 249 13.26 -5.80 -8.69
N LEU A 250 12.39 -4.99 -9.33
CA LEU A 250 11.36 -4.21 -8.65
C LEU A 250 10.39 -5.07 -7.87
N ILE A 251 9.96 -6.21 -8.43
CA ILE A 251 9.06 -7.17 -7.77
C ILE A 251 9.77 -7.83 -6.59
N ARG A 252 11.03 -8.23 -6.78
CA ARG A 252 11.87 -8.83 -5.74
C ARG A 252 12.09 -7.87 -4.57
N CYS A 253 12.45 -6.62 -4.84
CA CYS A 253 12.68 -5.60 -3.82
C CYS A 253 11.38 -5.14 -3.14
N GLY A 254 10.25 -5.23 -3.84
CA GLY A 254 8.93 -4.89 -3.32
C GLY A 254 8.32 -5.96 -2.39
N ASP A 255 8.92 -7.16 -2.26
CA ASP A 255 8.39 -8.28 -1.47
C ASP A 255 6.91 -8.60 -1.78
N GLY A 256 6.50 -8.46 -3.06
CA GLY A 256 5.12 -8.67 -3.49
C GLY A 256 4.17 -7.50 -3.20
N ASP A 257 4.66 -6.40 -2.65
CA ASP A 257 3.90 -5.14 -2.50
C ASP A 257 4.06 -4.27 -3.74
N LEU A 258 3.00 -4.22 -4.57
CA LEU A 258 3.00 -3.40 -5.78
C LEU A 258 3.14 -1.89 -5.49
N ARG A 259 2.69 -1.41 -4.33
CA ARG A 259 2.85 0.00 -3.95
C ARG A 259 4.32 0.37 -3.79
N ARG A 260 5.10 -0.50 -3.13
CA ARG A 260 6.55 -0.31 -2.98
C ARG A 260 7.24 -0.33 -4.33
N ALA A 261 6.93 -1.32 -5.18
CA ALA A 261 7.50 -1.43 -6.51
C ALA A 261 7.24 -0.18 -7.37
N ILE A 262 6.01 0.36 -7.37
CA ILE A 262 5.67 1.61 -8.08
C ILE A 262 6.40 2.81 -7.48
N THR A 263 6.55 2.87 -6.15
CA THR A 263 7.29 3.96 -5.49
C THR A 263 8.77 3.92 -5.85
N TYR A 264 9.40 2.75 -5.89
CA TYR A 264 10.78 2.59 -6.33
C TYR A 264 10.95 2.99 -7.79
N LEU A 265 10.04 2.56 -8.68
CA LEU A 265 10.04 2.97 -10.07
C LEU A 265 9.92 4.49 -10.23
N GLN A 266 9.03 5.13 -9.48
CA GLN A 266 8.87 6.60 -9.49
C GLN A 266 10.13 7.30 -8.99
N SER A 267 10.77 6.78 -7.95
CA SER A 267 12.01 7.35 -7.41
C SER A 267 13.16 7.21 -8.41
N ALA A 268 13.27 6.04 -9.06
CA ALA A 268 14.26 5.80 -10.11
C ALA A 268 14.06 6.73 -11.31
N ALA A 269 12.83 6.91 -11.76
CA ALA A 269 12.50 7.82 -12.84
C ALA A 269 12.89 9.30 -12.53
N ARG A 270 12.74 9.71 -11.27
CA ARG A 270 13.17 11.05 -10.83
C ARG A 270 14.70 11.17 -10.79
N LEU A 271 15.39 10.15 -10.33
CA LEU A 271 16.84 10.10 -10.20
C LEU A 271 17.52 10.18 -11.58
N VAL A 272 16.96 9.47 -12.56
CA VAL A 272 17.46 9.47 -13.95
C VAL A 272 17.01 10.73 -14.73
N GLY A 273 16.18 11.60 -14.11
CA GLY A 273 15.71 12.84 -14.75
C GLY A 273 14.67 12.64 -15.85
N ALA A 274 14.11 11.44 -15.97
CA ALA A 274 13.06 11.13 -16.94
C ALA A 274 11.75 11.90 -16.65
N THR A 275 11.50 12.27 -15.39
CA THR A 275 10.42 13.17 -15.00
C THR A 275 10.99 14.55 -14.69
N LYS A 276 10.75 15.53 -15.58
CA LYS A 276 11.14 16.92 -15.30
C LYS A 276 10.46 17.40 -14.02
N PRO A 277 11.21 17.93 -13.03
CA PRO A 277 10.58 18.57 -11.87
C PRO A 277 9.71 19.74 -12.35
N PRO A 278 8.58 20.06 -11.68
CA PRO A 278 7.83 21.25 -11.98
C PRO A 278 8.78 22.44 -11.82
N ALA A 279 8.93 23.25 -12.86
CA ALA A 279 9.75 24.46 -12.84
C ALA A 279 9.25 25.32 -11.67
N ALA A 280 10.05 25.46 -10.63
CA ALA A 280 9.85 26.48 -9.60
C ALA A 280 9.98 27.81 -10.33
N LYS A 281 8.87 28.50 -10.54
CA LYS A 281 8.87 29.92 -10.89
C LYS A 281 9.34 30.62 -9.61
N ASP A 282 10.45 31.30 -9.71
CA ASP A 282 11.12 32.06 -8.67
C ASP A 282 12.20 31.27 -7.88
N ALA A 283 13.35 31.09 -8.52
CA ALA A 283 14.61 30.97 -7.81
C ALA A 283 15.73 31.50 -8.74
N ASP A 284 16.45 32.46 -8.17
CA ASP A 284 17.56 33.18 -8.76
C ASP A 284 18.59 32.27 -9.50
N ASP A 285 19.05 32.77 -10.63
CA ASP A 285 20.08 32.26 -11.50
C ASP A 285 21.46 32.16 -10.80
N ASP A 286 21.71 31.23 -9.92
CA ASP A 286 23.07 30.91 -9.44
C ASP A 286 23.16 29.53 -8.77
N ALA A 287 22.80 28.47 -9.50
CA ALA A 287 23.25 27.12 -9.15
C ALA A 287 23.77 26.45 -10.41
N GLU A 288 25.06 26.60 -10.66
CA GLU A 288 25.81 25.69 -11.52
C GLU A 288 25.60 24.26 -11.05
N MET A 289 24.59 23.60 -11.60
CA MET A 289 24.47 22.14 -11.51
C MET A 289 25.59 21.56 -12.38
N THR A 290 26.60 21.04 -11.72
CA THR A 290 27.61 20.19 -12.33
C THR A 290 26.94 19.15 -13.21
N ASP A 291 27.26 19.21 -14.49
CA ASP A 291 27.02 18.21 -15.52
C ASP A 291 27.51 16.84 -15.04
N VAL A 292 26.65 16.09 -14.39
CA VAL A 292 26.84 14.65 -14.31
C VAL A 292 26.30 14.08 -15.61
N GLY A 293 27.24 13.75 -16.46
CA GLY A 293 27.18 13.26 -17.82
C GLY A 293 25.82 12.80 -18.31
N SER A 294 25.32 13.53 -19.29
CA SER A 294 24.25 13.14 -20.19
C SER A 294 24.57 11.79 -20.83
N ASN A 295 24.18 10.69 -20.22
CA ASN A 295 24.03 9.44 -20.94
C ASN A 295 23.11 8.48 -20.18
N SER A 296 22.00 8.24 -20.84
CA SER A 296 20.97 7.24 -20.69
C SER A 296 19.86 7.59 -19.69
N SER A 297 18.73 8.01 -20.24
CA SER A 297 17.40 8.00 -19.61
C SER A 297 16.91 6.57 -19.29
N VAL A 298 17.82 5.59 -19.24
CA VAL A 298 17.52 4.18 -18.99
C VAL A 298 17.69 3.90 -17.51
N ILE A 299 16.63 3.35 -16.91
CA ILE A 299 16.64 2.88 -15.52
C ILE A 299 17.36 1.53 -15.48
N THR A 300 18.45 1.45 -14.69
CA THR A 300 19.26 0.24 -14.54
C THR A 300 18.86 -0.55 -13.29
N VAL A 301 19.17 -1.85 -13.25
CA VAL A 301 18.97 -2.72 -12.10
C VAL A 301 19.67 -2.15 -10.87
N ARG A 302 20.90 -1.68 -11.02
CA ARG A 302 21.69 -1.10 -9.93
C ARG A 302 21.03 0.13 -9.29
N SER A 303 20.45 1.02 -10.10
CA SER A 303 19.75 2.20 -9.55
C SER A 303 18.53 1.83 -8.72
N ILE A 304 17.85 0.72 -9.06
CA ILE A 304 16.75 0.19 -8.25
C ILE A 304 17.24 -0.39 -6.91
N GLU A 305 18.32 -1.16 -6.95
CA GLU A 305 18.89 -1.76 -5.74
C GLU A 305 19.40 -0.68 -4.76
N GLU A 306 20.04 0.37 -5.27
CA GLU A 306 20.47 1.52 -4.47
C GLU A 306 19.27 2.26 -3.83
N ILE A 307 18.18 2.49 -4.58
CA ILE A 307 16.97 3.14 -4.07
C ILE A 307 16.22 2.25 -3.06
N ALA A 308 16.15 0.96 -3.33
CA ALA A 308 15.51 -0.01 -2.44
C ALA A 308 16.35 -0.26 -1.17
N GLY A 309 17.61 0.19 -1.17
CA GLY A 309 18.57 -0.05 -0.10
C GLY A 309 18.97 -1.54 0.02
N VAL A 310 18.85 -2.28 -1.07
CA VAL A 310 19.25 -3.69 -1.12
C VAL A 310 20.75 -3.77 -1.26
N LEU A 311 21.42 -4.51 -0.36
CA LEU A 311 22.86 -4.71 -0.47
C LEU A 311 23.19 -5.46 -1.77
N PRO A 312 24.20 -5.01 -2.53
CA PRO A 312 24.71 -5.72 -3.68
C PRO A 312 25.19 -7.14 -3.34
N ASP A 313 24.91 -8.09 -4.22
CA ASP A 313 25.27 -9.51 -4.00
C ASP A 313 26.77 -9.71 -3.80
N ASN A 314 27.63 -8.89 -4.43
CA ASN A 314 29.09 -8.94 -4.27
C ASN A 314 29.53 -8.67 -2.82
N ILE A 315 28.86 -7.76 -2.12
CA ILE A 315 29.17 -7.43 -0.72
C ILE A 315 28.71 -8.57 0.19
N LEU A 316 27.53 -9.13 -0.07
CA LEU A 316 27.03 -10.30 0.66
C LEU A 316 27.95 -11.51 0.47
N ASP A 317 28.40 -11.75 -0.77
CA ASP A 317 29.33 -12.84 -1.06
C ASP A 317 30.68 -12.64 -0.37
N SER A 318 31.22 -11.42 -0.34
CA SER A 318 32.44 -11.10 0.41
C SER A 318 32.30 -11.33 1.92
N LEU A 319 31.13 -11.02 2.49
CA LEU A 319 30.82 -11.29 3.90
C LEU A 319 30.74 -12.80 4.18
N VAL A 320 30.05 -13.54 3.31
CA VAL A 320 29.94 -15.02 3.42
C VAL A 320 31.31 -15.68 3.27
N GLU A 321 32.16 -15.20 2.36
CA GLU A 321 33.55 -15.69 2.24
C GLU A 321 34.40 -15.35 3.49
N ALA A 322 34.22 -14.15 4.08
CA ALA A 322 34.91 -13.78 5.31
C ALA A 322 34.49 -14.65 6.50
N MET A 323 33.26 -15.13 6.54
CA MET A 323 32.75 -16.06 7.57
C MET A 323 33.29 -17.47 7.42
N GLN A 324 33.73 -17.87 6.20
CA GLN A 324 34.27 -19.22 5.97
C GLN A 324 35.67 -19.35 6.57
N PRO A 325 36.02 -20.51 7.13
CA PRO A 325 37.33 -20.74 7.68
C PRO A 325 38.42 -20.81 6.57
N LYS A 326 39.17 -19.75 6.39
CA LYS A 326 40.37 -19.77 5.57
C LYS A 326 41.56 -20.29 6.41
N SER A 327 42.35 -21.20 5.84
CA SER A 327 43.56 -21.70 6.50
C SER A 327 44.57 -20.55 6.62
N GLY A 328 44.71 -19.99 7.85
CA GLY A 328 45.79 -19.07 8.21
C GLY A 328 45.42 -17.62 8.53
N GLY A 329 44.11 -17.25 8.58
CA GLY A 329 43.69 -15.89 8.94
C GLY A 329 42.76 -15.82 10.15
N SER A 330 42.77 -14.68 10.85
CA SER A 330 41.80 -14.37 11.89
C SER A 330 40.45 -14.04 11.20
N VAL A 331 39.44 -14.88 11.42
CA VAL A 331 38.09 -14.64 10.92
C VAL A 331 37.51 -13.33 11.46
N TYR A 332 37.88 -13.01 12.71
CA TYR A 332 37.45 -11.76 13.34
C TYR A 332 37.90 -10.53 12.56
N GLU A 333 39.18 -10.47 12.15
CA GLU A 333 39.71 -9.31 11.42
C GLU A 333 39.07 -9.19 10.04
N ALA A 334 38.87 -10.31 9.33
CA ALA A 334 38.22 -10.29 8.01
C ALA A 334 36.77 -9.83 8.09
N VAL A 335 35.99 -10.37 9.03
CA VAL A 335 34.60 -10.01 9.25
C VAL A 335 34.46 -8.57 9.77
N SER A 336 35.31 -8.17 10.74
CA SER A 336 35.26 -6.81 11.27
C SER A 336 35.58 -5.76 10.22
N GLY A 337 36.52 -6.04 9.29
CA GLY A 337 36.81 -5.15 8.18
C GLY A 337 35.58 -4.92 7.29
N VAL A 338 34.97 -6.01 6.81
CA VAL A 338 33.75 -5.92 5.93
C VAL A 338 32.61 -5.21 6.64
N ILE A 339 32.38 -5.49 7.94
CA ILE A 339 31.28 -4.84 8.67
C ILE A 339 31.56 -3.34 8.91
N THR A 340 32.79 -2.98 9.18
CA THR A 340 33.17 -1.58 9.34
C THR A 340 32.94 -0.79 8.03
N ASP A 341 33.30 -1.38 6.89
CA ASP A 341 33.05 -0.79 5.58
C ASP A 341 31.56 -0.65 5.31
N LEU A 342 30.75 -1.69 5.63
CA LEU A 342 29.29 -1.66 5.50
C LEU A 342 28.62 -0.55 6.32
N VAL A 343 29.08 -0.37 7.56
CA VAL A 343 28.55 0.68 8.44
C VAL A 343 29.02 2.06 7.95
N ALA A 344 30.25 2.17 7.45
CA ALA A 344 30.75 3.42 6.86
C ALA A 344 29.99 3.83 5.61
N ASP A 345 29.55 2.86 4.79
CA ASP A 345 28.71 3.07 3.62
C ASP A 345 27.24 3.40 3.99
N GLY A 346 26.85 3.27 5.26
CA GLY A 346 25.52 3.61 5.75
C GLY A 346 24.44 2.55 5.55
N TRP A 347 24.81 1.29 5.31
CA TRP A 347 23.84 0.21 5.16
C TRP A 347 23.18 -0.17 6.49
N SER A 348 21.87 -0.38 6.46
CA SER A 348 21.08 -0.74 7.64
C SER A 348 21.30 -2.20 8.07
N ALA A 349 21.50 -2.41 9.36
CA ALA A 349 21.64 -3.74 9.94
C ALA A 349 20.41 -4.64 9.71
N THR A 350 19.21 -4.08 9.75
CA THR A 350 17.97 -4.85 9.54
C THR A 350 17.88 -5.43 8.13
N GLN A 351 18.34 -4.69 7.13
CA GLN A 351 18.39 -5.17 5.74
C GLN A 351 19.45 -6.25 5.55
N LEU A 352 20.65 -6.03 6.12
CA LEU A 352 21.72 -7.02 6.10
C LEU A 352 21.24 -8.35 6.70
N VAL A 353 20.62 -8.30 7.89
CA VAL A 353 20.11 -9.49 8.58
C VAL A 353 19.08 -10.23 7.71
N GLY A 354 18.14 -9.52 7.08
CA GLY A 354 17.12 -10.11 6.20
C GLY A 354 17.71 -10.78 4.96
N GLN A 355 18.70 -10.14 4.31
CA GLN A 355 19.32 -10.68 3.10
C GLN A 355 20.27 -11.83 3.43
N LEU A 356 21.07 -11.71 4.49
CA LEU A 356 21.96 -12.76 4.97
C LEU A 356 21.16 -13.99 5.40
N TYR A 357 20.02 -13.80 6.07
CA TYR A 357 19.11 -14.89 6.41
C TYR A 357 18.69 -15.68 5.16
N ARG A 358 18.22 -15.00 4.11
CA ARG A 358 17.84 -15.65 2.84
C ARG A 358 19.02 -16.39 2.24
N ARG A 359 20.21 -15.78 2.19
CA ARG A 359 21.39 -16.39 1.58
C ARG A 359 21.88 -17.64 2.32
N VAL A 360 21.82 -17.64 3.66
CA VAL A 360 22.29 -18.77 4.49
C VAL A 360 21.24 -19.88 4.59
N VAL A 361 19.98 -19.55 4.83
CA VAL A 361 18.92 -20.56 5.07
C VAL A 361 18.56 -21.31 3.80
N PHE A 362 18.52 -20.64 2.65
CA PHE A 362 18.23 -21.28 1.37
C PHE A 362 19.45 -21.94 0.71
N ASN A 363 20.64 -21.85 1.34
CA ASN A 363 21.81 -22.55 0.84
C ASN A 363 21.70 -24.06 1.16
N GLU A 364 21.66 -24.90 0.13
CA GLU A 364 21.56 -26.35 0.25
C GLU A 364 22.84 -27.02 0.79
N ALA A 365 23.98 -26.33 0.71
CA ALA A 365 25.25 -26.85 1.19
C ALA A 365 25.36 -26.93 2.72
N ILE A 366 24.49 -26.24 3.47
CA ILE A 366 24.52 -26.19 4.92
C ILE A 366 23.58 -27.26 5.51
N PRO A 367 24.07 -28.12 6.44
CA PRO A 367 23.26 -29.13 7.10
C PRO A 367 22.12 -28.53 7.92
N ASP A 368 20.95 -29.18 7.98
CA ASP A 368 19.74 -28.70 8.67
C ASP A 368 19.95 -28.43 10.15
N ILE A 369 20.82 -29.21 10.82
CA ILE A 369 21.15 -29.00 12.25
C ILE A 369 21.82 -27.64 12.45
N GLN A 370 22.73 -27.28 11.54
CA GLN A 370 23.39 -25.96 11.59
C GLN A 370 22.41 -24.85 11.22
N LYS A 371 21.56 -25.06 10.19
CA LYS A 371 20.51 -24.11 9.83
C LYS A 371 19.60 -23.78 11.02
N ASN A 372 19.16 -24.78 11.78
CA ASN A 372 18.32 -24.56 12.96
C ASN A 372 18.98 -23.67 14.00
N LYS A 373 20.27 -23.91 14.29
CA LYS A 373 21.04 -23.06 15.21
C LYS A 373 21.15 -21.63 14.69
N ILE A 374 21.43 -21.47 13.38
CA ILE A 374 21.58 -20.16 12.73
C ILE A 374 20.25 -19.39 12.72
N VAL A 375 19.12 -20.05 12.46
CA VAL A 375 17.79 -19.42 12.50
C VAL A 375 17.47 -18.88 13.90
N MET A 376 17.86 -19.60 14.95
CA MET A 376 17.69 -19.10 16.33
C MET A 376 18.52 -17.83 16.58
N LEU A 377 19.77 -17.78 16.06
CA LEU A 377 20.62 -16.59 16.17
C LEU A 377 19.99 -15.39 15.43
N PHE A 378 19.45 -15.60 14.24
CA PHE A 378 18.76 -14.54 13.50
C PHE A 378 17.54 -14.01 14.27
N SER A 379 16.72 -14.90 14.86
CA SER A 379 15.56 -14.50 15.64
C SER A 379 15.93 -13.69 16.90
N GLU A 380 17.00 -14.08 17.58
CA GLU A 380 17.53 -13.32 18.73
C GLU A 380 18.02 -11.94 18.31
N MET A 381 18.73 -11.87 17.17
CA MET A 381 19.30 -10.63 16.66
C MET A 381 18.22 -9.67 16.15
N ASP A 382 17.23 -10.17 15.41
CA ASP A 382 16.10 -9.36 14.95
C ASP A 382 15.38 -8.68 16.11
N LYS A 383 15.14 -9.42 17.19
CA LYS A 383 14.57 -8.85 18.42
C LYS A 383 15.46 -7.76 19.02
N ARG A 384 16.79 -7.98 19.11
CA ARG A 384 17.71 -6.99 19.68
C ARG A 384 17.76 -5.71 18.85
N LEU A 385 17.74 -5.83 17.51
CA LEU A 385 17.72 -4.67 16.61
C LEU A 385 16.43 -3.87 16.76
N VAL A 386 15.28 -4.54 16.90
CA VAL A 386 13.99 -3.89 17.16
C VAL A 386 13.99 -3.18 18.53
N ASP A 387 14.64 -3.76 19.53
CA ASP A 387 14.79 -3.16 20.87
C ASP A 387 15.79 -1.96 20.89
N GLY A 388 16.51 -1.71 19.78
CA GLY A 388 17.40 -0.55 19.61
C GLY A 388 18.82 -0.78 20.07
N SER A 389 19.36 -2.01 19.91
CA SER A 389 20.78 -2.29 20.15
C SER A 389 21.69 -1.62 19.13
N ASP A 390 22.99 -1.46 19.47
CA ASP A 390 23.99 -0.95 18.54
C ASP A 390 24.11 -1.84 17.30
N GLU A 391 23.96 -1.23 16.11
CA GLU A 391 23.91 -1.95 14.84
C GLU A 391 25.25 -2.62 14.50
N HIS A 392 26.39 -1.91 14.68
CA HIS A 392 27.71 -2.43 14.36
C HIS A 392 28.04 -3.65 15.22
N LEU A 393 27.81 -3.54 16.53
CA LEU A 393 28.09 -4.62 17.49
C LEU A 393 27.19 -5.83 17.25
N SER A 394 25.93 -5.57 16.91
CA SER A 394 24.93 -6.62 16.62
C SER A 394 25.28 -7.39 15.36
N MET A 395 25.69 -6.70 14.29
CA MET A 395 26.13 -7.35 13.05
C MET A 395 27.39 -8.19 13.26
N LEU A 396 28.35 -7.66 14.02
CA LEU A 396 29.59 -8.36 14.36
C LEU A 396 29.33 -9.63 15.20
N ASP A 397 28.48 -9.53 16.23
CA ASP A 397 28.08 -10.68 17.06
C ASP A 397 27.38 -11.75 16.21
N LEU A 398 26.40 -11.35 15.37
CA LEU A 398 25.69 -12.28 14.52
C LEU A 398 26.62 -13.05 13.58
N THR A 399 27.41 -12.33 12.81
CA THR A 399 28.30 -12.93 11.79
C THR A 399 29.37 -13.83 12.39
N LEU A 400 29.94 -13.47 13.54
CA LEU A 400 30.90 -14.31 14.25
C LEU A 400 30.26 -15.57 14.84
N ARG A 401 29.07 -15.48 15.40
CA ARG A 401 28.33 -16.66 15.87
C ARG A 401 27.93 -17.59 14.72
N ILE A 402 27.49 -17.05 13.57
CA ILE A 402 27.25 -17.86 12.38
C ILE A 402 28.53 -18.57 11.93
N ALA A 403 29.65 -17.85 11.86
CA ALA A 403 30.94 -18.44 11.52
C ALA A 403 31.33 -19.56 12.49
N GLY A 404 31.03 -19.40 13.79
CA GLY A 404 31.24 -20.44 14.81
C GLY A 404 30.42 -21.69 14.56
N VAL A 405 29.13 -21.54 14.24
CA VAL A 405 28.23 -22.66 13.92
C VAL A 405 28.63 -23.37 12.63
N LEU A 406 29.07 -22.62 11.61
CA LEU A 406 29.56 -23.19 10.35
C LEU A 406 30.86 -24.00 10.52
N ARG A 407 31.67 -23.66 11.51
CA ARG A 407 32.88 -24.43 11.88
C ARG A 407 32.59 -25.72 12.63
N GLY A 408 31.37 -25.94 13.09
CA GLY A 408 30.96 -27.14 13.81
C GLY A 408 31.24 -27.08 15.33
N ASN A 409 31.42 -25.89 15.89
CA ASN A 409 31.49 -25.66 17.34
C ASN A 409 30.13 -25.38 17.94
#